data_ad7eb325cd9e2bc2ff6297ec865d6b18
#
_entry.id   ad7eb325cd9e2bc2ff6297ec865d6b18
#
_cell.length_a   1.000
_cell.length_b   1.000
_cell.length_c   1.000
_cell.angle_alpha   90.00
_cell.angle_beta   90.00
_cell.angle_gamma   90.00
#
_symmetry.space_group_name_H-M   'P 1'
#
loop_
_entity.id
_entity.type
_entity.pdbx_description
1 polymer ?
#
loop_
_entity_poly.entity_id
_entity_poly.type
_entity_poly.pdbx_seq_one_letter_code
_entity_poly.pdbx_strand_id
1 'polypeptide(L)'
;MPNPQFTKPWHGVPRESIHWNPSVLEDACIGCGTCVTGCSRLVYRFDFERKKPVVVDPLNCMVGCTTCANTCPAHALVFPPLESVLALEGLAKVRHAVEDDLQTRHDILASVAPVPVPHPDRIITLAVESIDKPEGEVLRVRLAPVTAGECFCEFSPGQYIELWQPESSYLSRSYSIANAPHCDGSITLHIRKVDGGRFTQWAFEGMQVGDKLQARGPLGAFTMRSPSDVPLLLVAGGTGLAPVLALLEQQASFAPKRDMVLIWGMRQEADFYALDSLQALAARAPSLRIILAVEKLQDPVISSPALHLVKGSVLDALTSDPTLPGQRDIYAAGPPVMLRELAHALDARAVAKSRIHMDSFGV
;
A
#
# COMPACT_ATOMS: atom_id res chain seq x y z
N MET A 1 23.90 31.12 -7.34
CA MET A 1 24.21 30.16 -6.26
C MET A 1 22.90 29.67 -5.65
N PRO A 2 22.81 28.39 -5.29
CA PRO A 2 21.62 27.83 -4.68
C PRO A 2 21.25 28.63 -3.42
N ASN A 3 19.96 28.89 -3.21
CA ASN A 3 19.49 29.62 -2.04
C ASN A 3 19.50 28.72 -0.81
N PRO A 4 20.24 29.06 0.27
CA PRO A 4 20.32 28.27 1.49
C PRO A 4 18.95 27.90 2.11
N GLN A 5 17.93 28.76 1.91
CA GLN A 5 16.58 28.49 2.34
C GLN A 5 15.98 27.26 1.67
N PHE A 6 16.36 26.96 0.44
CA PHE A 6 15.80 25.88 -0.37
C PHE A 6 16.67 24.61 -0.40
N THR A 7 17.93 24.71 0.07
CA THR A 7 18.90 23.61 0.05
C THR A 7 19.09 22.93 1.39
N LYS A 8 18.15 23.12 2.32
CA LYS A 8 18.14 22.40 3.60
C LYS A 8 18.05 20.88 3.36
N PRO A 9 18.63 20.07 4.27
CA PRO A 9 18.44 18.62 4.19
C PRO A 9 16.96 18.25 4.11
N TRP A 10 16.65 17.31 3.25
CA TRP A 10 15.30 16.79 3.09
C TRP A 10 15.12 15.61 4.05
N HIS A 11 14.35 15.80 5.11
CA HIS A 11 14.14 14.80 6.17
C HIS A 11 15.45 14.11 6.62
N GLY A 12 16.47 14.92 6.91
CA GLY A 12 17.80 14.44 7.36
C GLY A 12 18.70 13.88 6.25
N VAL A 13 18.27 13.88 5.00
CA VAL A 13 19.09 13.53 3.83
C VAL A 13 19.67 14.82 3.21
N PRO A 14 21.00 14.95 3.02
CA PRO A 14 21.59 16.11 2.38
C PRO A 14 20.97 16.37 1.00
N ARG A 15 20.56 17.61 0.73
CA ARG A 15 19.84 17.95 -0.52
C ARG A 15 20.67 17.66 -1.77
N GLU A 16 21.97 17.86 -1.69
CA GLU A 16 22.94 17.62 -2.77
C GLU A 16 23.10 16.14 -3.13
N SER A 17 22.75 15.23 -2.21
CA SER A 17 22.76 13.79 -2.47
C SER A 17 21.50 13.28 -3.18
N ILE A 18 20.48 14.16 -3.34
CA ILE A 18 19.21 13.79 -3.94
C ILE A 18 19.15 14.36 -5.37
N HIS A 19 19.19 13.48 -6.35
CA HIS A 19 19.04 13.86 -7.75
C HIS A 19 17.55 14.06 -8.09
N TRP A 20 17.04 15.28 -7.82
CA TRP A 20 15.66 15.65 -8.12
C TRP A 20 15.59 17.08 -8.64
N ASN A 21 15.50 17.22 -9.95
CA ASN A 21 15.31 18.50 -10.66
C ASN A 21 14.78 18.23 -12.07
N PRO A 22 14.11 19.21 -12.70
CA PRO A 22 13.64 19.08 -14.07
C PRO A 22 14.77 19.13 -15.09
N SER A 23 14.55 18.45 -16.22
CA SER A 23 15.28 18.63 -17.48
C SER A 23 14.33 19.19 -18.53
N VAL A 24 14.83 20.09 -19.39
CA VAL A 24 14.04 20.71 -20.46
C VAL A 24 14.31 19.97 -21.77
N LEU A 25 13.26 19.46 -22.39
CA LEU A 25 13.31 18.91 -23.74
C LEU A 25 13.20 20.11 -24.72
N GLU A 26 14.35 20.59 -25.24
CA GLU A 26 14.42 21.81 -26.04
C GLU A 26 13.55 21.74 -27.28
N ASP A 27 13.52 20.59 -27.96
CA ASP A 27 12.76 20.39 -29.20
C ASP A 27 11.25 20.43 -28.97
N ALA A 28 10.79 19.98 -27.82
CA ALA A 28 9.36 19.99 -27.43
C ALA A 28 8.95 21.36 -26.84
N CYS A 29 9.89 22.13 -26.29
CA CYS A 29 9.59 23.37 -25.61
C CYS A 29 9.14 24.48 -26.56
N ILE A 30 7.97 25.08 -26.37
CA ILE A 30 7.39 26.19 -27.14
C ILE A 30 7.76 27.58 -26.60
N GLY A 31 8.55 27.68 -25.52
CA GLY A 31 9.00 28.95 -24.96
C GLY A 31 7.93 29.78 -24.24
N CYS A 32 6.87 29.16 -23.74
CA CYS A 32 5.74 29.88 -23.10
C CYS A 32 6.07 30.52 -21.74
N GLY A 33 7.19 30.14 -21.09
CA GLY A 33 7.63 30.71 -19.80
C GLY A 33 6.86 30.28 -18.55
N THR A 34 5.80 29.46 -18.67
CA THR A 34 4.95 29.04 -17.52
C THR A 34 5.75 28.38 -16.41
N CYS A 35 6.74 27.55 -16.74
CA CYS A 35 7.62 26.89 -15.77
C CYS A 35 8.51 27.87 -14.99
N VAL A 36 8.93 28.97 -15.63
CA VAL A 36 9.77 30.01 -15.01
C VAL A 36 8.94 30.87 -14.05
N THR A 37 7.79 31.33 -14.51
CA THR A 37 6.91 32.24 -13.74
C THR A 37 6.18 31.50 -12.63
N GLY A 38 5.87 30.22 -12.79
CA GLY A 38 5.18 29.39 -11.80
C GLY A 38 6.09 28.81 -10.72
N CYS A 39 7.44 28.87 -10.87
CA CYS A 39 8.35 28.30 -9.88
C CYS A 39 8.80 29.33 -8.84
N SER A 40 8.17 29.33 -7.68
CA SER A 40 8.53 30.23 -6.55
C SER A 40 9.95 29.96 -5.98
N ARG A 41 10.56 28.82 -6.31
CA ARG A 41 11.89 28.43 -5.81
C ARG A 41 13.03 28.85 -6.72
N LEU A 42 12.74 29.56 -7.81
CA LEU A 42 13.72 30.14 -8.73
C LEU A 42 14.69 29.10 -9.36
N VAL A 43 14.18 27.91 -9.63
CA VAL A 43 14.95 26.82 -10.28
C VAL A 43 15.40 27.23 -11.68
N TYR A 44 14.58 28.04 -12.35
CA TYR A 44 14.79 28.43 -13.76
C TYR A 44 15.17 29.91 -13.90
N ARG A 45 15.81 30.19 -15.05
CA ARG A 45 15.83 31.52 -15.66
C ARG A 45 15.29 31.40 -17.10
N PHE A 46 14.87 32.51 -17.69
CA PHE A 46 14.40 32.53 -19.06
C PHE A 46 15.45 33.16 -19.96
N ASP A 47 15.87 32.43 -20.96
CA ASP A 47 16.71 32.94 -22.03
C ASP A 47 15.79 33.62 -23.04
N PHE A 48 15.84 34.94 -23.12
CA PHE A 48 14.97 35.76 -23.95
C PHE A 48 15.40 35.72 -25.44
N GLU A 49 16.68 35.40 -25.74
CA GLU A 49 17.16 35.29 -27.11
C GLU A 49 16.70 33.98 -27.73
N ARG A 50 16.88 32.86 -27.02
CA ARG A 50 16.46 31.54 -27.48
C ARG A 50 14.99 31.25 -27.21
N LYS A 51 14.32 32.09 -26.41
CA LYS A 51 12.96 31.89 -25.90
C LYS A 51 12.79 30.52 -25.21
N LYS A 52 13.74 30.16 -24.35
CA LYS A 52 13.78 28.87 -23.64
C LYS A 52 14.02 29.07 -22.15
N PRO A 53 13.39 28.19 -21.27
CA PRO A 53 13.77 28.12 -19.87
C PRO A 53 15.13 27.42 -19.72
N VAL A 54 15.95 27.91 -18.80
CA VAL A 54 17.23 27.30 -18.42
C VAL A 54 17.19 26.94 -16.93
N VAL A 55 17.52 25.71 -16.59
CA VAL A 55 17.67 25.27 -15.20
C VAL A 55 19.00 25.78 -14.66
N VAL A 56 18.96 26.71 -13.73
CA VAL A 56 20.17 27.37 -13.17
C VAL A 56 20.48 26.95 -11.75
N ASP A 57 19.45 26.72 -10.95
CA ASP A 57 19.58 26.35 -9.53
C ASP A 57 18.84 25.03 -9.24
N PRO A 58 19.32 23.87 -9.73
CA PRO A 58 18.63 22.58 -9.63
C PRO A 58 18.37 22.14 -8.18
N LEU A 59 19.27 22.50 -7.24
CA LEU A 59 19.11 22.16 -5.83
C LEU A 59 17.97 22.93 -5.15
N ASN A 60 17.50 24.02 -5.71
CA ASN A 60 16.33 24.75 -5.22
C ASN A 60 15.03 23.96 -5.47
N CYS A 61 15.02 23.01 -6.40
CA CYS A 61 13.84 22.20 -6.68
C CYS A 61 13.44 21.39 -5.43
N MET A 62 12.19 21.48 -5.03
CA MET A 62 11.68 20.69 -3.92
C MET A 62 11.59 19.22 -4.32
N VAL A 63 12.14 18.34 -3.49
CA VAL A 63 12.08 16.88 -3.71
C VAL A 63 10.62 16.43 -3.83
N GLY A 64 10.31 15.66 -4.86
CA GLY A 64 8.96 15.19 -5.16
C GLY A 64 8.07 16.17 -5.93
N CYS A 65 8.44 17.46 -6.07
CA CYS A 65 7.63 18.43 -6.79
C CYS A 65 7.74 18.25 -8.33
N THR A 66 6.59 18.16 -8.99
CA THR A 66 6.45 18.05 -10.46
C THR A 66 5.52 19.10 -11.06
N THR A 67 5.15 20.14 -10.30
CA THR A 67 4.15 21.14 -10.68
C THR A 67 4.43 21.76 -12.05
N CYS A 68 5.69 22.12 -12.34
CA CYS A 68 6.04 22.73 -13.61
C CYS A 68 5.89 21.77 -14.81
N ALA A 69 6.11 20.46 -14.62
CA ALA A 69 5.87 19.46 -15.67
C ALA A 69 4.37 19.26 -15.90
N ASN A 70 3.57 19.20 -14.83
CA ASN A 70 2.12 19.03 -14.90
C ASN A 70 1.41 20.25 -15.53
N THR A 71 1.98 21.46 -15.42
CA THR A 71 1.43 22.69 -16.00
C THR A 71 2.04 23.03 -17.37
N CYS A 72 2.96 22.23 -17.87
CA CYS A 72 3.61 22.46 -19.17
C CYS A 72 2.69 22.06 -20.33
N PRO A 73 2.19 23.00 -21.16
CA PRO A 73 1.27 22.65 -22.24
C PRO A 73 1.93 21.83 -23.35
N ALA A 74 3.27 21.85 -23.43
CA ALA A 74 4.05 21.12 -24.43
C ALA A 74 4.69 19.84 -23.88
N HIS A 75 4.45 19.49 -22.61
CA HIS A 75 5.07 18.35 -21.93
C HIS A 75 6.60 18.30 -22.08
N ALA A 76 7.23 19.47 -22.14
CA ALA A 76 8.66 19.63 -22.40
C ALA A 76 9.54 19.53 -21.16
N LEU A 77 8.99 19.17 -20.00
CA LEU A 77 9.72 19.04 -18.74
C LEU A 77 9.66 17.61 -18.24
N VAL A 78 10.81 17.02 -18.02
CA VAL A 78 10.95 15.67 -17.50
C VAL A 78 11.69 15.68 -16.16
N PHE A 79 11.34 14.76 -15.29
CA PHE A 79 11.95 14.55 -13.98
C PHE A 79 12.55 13.15 -13.88
N PRO A 80 13.47 12.90 -12.95
CA PRO A 80 13.82 11.55 -12.56
C PRO A 80 12.58 10.76 -12.16
N PRO A 81 12.61 9.42 -12.25
CA PRO A 81 11.47 8.58 -11.85
C PRO A 81 11.12 8.82 -10.37
N LEU A 82 9.82 8.91 -10.06
CA LEU A 82 9.34 9.16 -8.70
C LEU A 82 9.78 8.06 -7.72
N GLU A 83 10.01 6.85 -8.22
CA GLU A 83 10.55 5.72 -7.46
C GLU A 83 11.86 6.05 -6.74
N SER A 84 12.67 6.97 -7.27
CA SER A 84 13.89 7.43 -6.62
C SER A 84 13.62 8.19 -5.32
N VAL A 85 12.50 8.91 -5.23
CA VAL A 85 12.04 9.60 -4.01
C VAL A 85 11.37 8.60 -3.07
N LEU A 86 10.51 7.72 -3.58
CA LEU A 86 9.86 6.67 -2.78
C LEU A 86 10.88 5.75 -2.11
N ALA A 87 11.99 5.46 -2.79
CA ALA A 87 13.09 4.70 -2.19
C ALA A 87 13.73 5.42 -0.98
N LEU A 88 13.81 6.75 -1.01
CA LEU A 88 14.28 7.55 0.14
C LEU A 88 13.27 7.56 1.28
N GLU A 89 11.98 7.68 0.97
CA GLU A 89 10.89 7.63 1.98
C GLU A 89 10.84 6.28 2.69
N GLY A 90 11.25 5.20 2.03
CA GLY A 90 11.40 3.87 2.62
C GLY A 90 12.49 3.77 3.70
N LEU A 91 13.43 4.72 3.78
CA LEU A 91 14.49 4.70 4.78
C LEU A 91 13.97 5.02 6.19
N ALA A 92 14.31 4.19 7.17
CA ALA A 92 13.90 4.40 8.57
C ALA A 92 14.26 5.80 9.09
N LYS A 93 15.46 6.29 8.77
CA LYS A 93 15.91 7.64 9.16
C LYS A 93 15.03 8.76 8.62
N VAL A 94 14.51 8.61 7.41
CA VAL A 94 13.61 9.61 6.79
C VAL A 94 12.26 9.58 7.47
N ARG A 95 11.71 8.40 7.72
CA ARG A 95 10.45 8.24 8.45
C ARG A 95 10.53 8.83 9.85
N HIS A 96 11.58 8.52 10.59
CA HIS A 96 11.78 9.08 11.93
C HIS A 96 11.92 10.61 11.90
N ALA A 97 12.65 11.17 10.92
CA ALA A 97 12.76 12.63 10.79
C ALA A 97 11.42 13.30 10.49
N VAL A 98 10.55 12.67 9.69
CA VAL A 98 9.19 13.16 9.43
C VAL A 98 8.34 13.08 10.70
N GLU A 99 8.39 11.97 11.41
CA GLU A 99 7.67 11.77 12.68
C GLU A 99 8.10 12.79 13.73
N ASP A 100 9.40 13.03 13.88
CA ASP A 100 9.96 13.99 14.83
C ASP A 100 9.58 15.45 14.45
N ASP A 101 9.56 15.79 13.14
CA ASP A 101 9.13 17.12 12.68
C ASP A 101 7.63 17.34 12.94
N LEU A 102 6.79 16.34 12.68
CA LEU A 102 5.36 16.38 12.98
C LEU A 102 5.12 16.57 14.49
N GLN A 103 5.86 15.88 15.34
CA GLN A 103 5.78 16.03 16.78
C GLN A 103 6.21 17.40 17.24
N THR A 104 7.38 17.87 16.75
CA THR A 104 7.94 19.18 17.14
C THR A 104 7.04 20.34 16.70
N ARG A 105 6.36 20.20 15.58
CA ARG A 105 5.50 21.23 14.99
C ARG A 105 4.01 21.02 15.24
N HIS A 106 3.67 20.07 16.10
CA HIS A 106 2.27 19.68 16.37
C HIS A 106 1.38 20.89 16.66
N ASP A 107 1.76 21.79 17.54
CA ASP A 107 0.93 22.95 17.92
C ASP A 107 0.66 23.90 16.75
N ILE A 108 1.65 24.06 15.86
CA ILE A 108 1.50 24.90 14.67
C ILE A 108 0.62 24.20 13.62
N LEU A 109 0.83 22.89 13.42
CA LEU A 109 0.12 22.11 12.41
C LEU A 109 -1.32 21.80 12.83
N ALA A 110 -1.55 21.58 14.13
CA ALA A 110 -2.88 21.35 14.69
C ALA A 110 -3.72 22.63 14.82
N SER A 111 -3.11 23.81 14.76
CA SER A 111 -3.83 25.11 14.84
C SER A 111 -4.58 25.46 13.54
N VAL A 112 -4.35 24.75 12.47
CA VAL A 112 -5.17 24.87 11.26
C VAL A 112 -6.58 24.39 11.61
N ALA A 113 -7.58 25.28 11.51
CA ALA A 113 -8.97 24.94 11.75
C ALA A 113 -9.33 23.64 10.96
N PRO A 114 -9.89 22.63 11.62
CA PRO A 114 -10.27 21.43 10.94
C PRO A 114 -11.23 21.81 9.81
N VAL A 115 -10.81 21.61 8.57
CA VAL A 115 -11.75 21.66 7.45
C VAL A 115 -12.71 20.50 7.71
N PRO A 116 -14.02 20.76 7.88
CA PRO A 116 -14.97 19.68 8.03
C PRO A 116 -14.94 18.89 6.72
N VAL A 117 -14.21 17.81 6.73
CA VAL A 117 -14.18 16.86 5.62
C VAL A 117 -15.45 16.02 5.78
N PRO A 118 -16.40 16.08 4.85
CA PRO A 118 -17.59 15.24 4.89
C PRO A 118 -17.19 13.81 4.50
N HIS A 119 -16.45 13.14 5.40
CA HIS A 119 -16.08 11.76 5.22
C HIS A 119 -16.96 10.86 6.08
N PRO A 120 -17.41 9.72 5.53
CA PRO A 120 -18.07 8.69 6.31
C PRO A 120 -17.12 7.97 7.27
N ASP A 121 -15.83 8.27 7.22
CA ASP A 121 -14.84 7.69 8.13
C ASP A 121 -15.05 8.20 9.57
N ARG A 122 -15.01 7.28 10.49
CA ARG A 122 -15.14 7.53 11.91
C ARG A 122 -13.81 7.29 12.61
N ILE A 123 -13.60 8.01 13.70
CA ILE A 123 -12.53 7.68 14.65
C ILE A 123 -13.18 6.95 15.81
N ILE A 124 -12.77 5.72 16.04
CA ILE A 124 -13.27 4.89 17.14
C ILE A 124 -12.13 4.34 17.97
N THR A 125 -12.42 3.98 19.22
CA THR A 125 -11.48 3.29 20.07
C THR A 125 -11.71 1.79 19.98
N LEU A 126 -10.65 1.07 19.64
CA LEU A 126 -10.62 -0.38 19.60
C LEU A 126 -9.73 -0.93 20.71
N ALA A 127 -10.13 -2.03 21.32
CA ALA A 127 -9.31 -2.78 22.26
C ALA A 127 -8.69 -3.99 21.54
N VAL A 128 -7.46 -4.32 21.88
CA VAL A 128 -6.81 -5.56 21.47
C VAL A 128 -7.51 -6.72 22.15
N GLU A 129 -8.22 -7.56 21.40
CA GLU A 129 -8.94 -8.72 21.90
C GLU A 129 -8.05 -9.96 21.93
N SER A 130 -7.25 -10.14 20.86
CA SER A 130 -6.27 -11.21 20.78
C SER A 130 -5.10 -10.85 19.90
N ILE A 131 -3.95 -11.45 20.20
CA ILE A 131 -2.73 -11.37 19.42
C ILE A 131 -2.29 -12.80 19.14
N ASP A 132 -2.28 -13.15 17.87
CA ASP A 132 -1.70 -14.40 17.41
C ASP A 132 -0.36 -14.10 16.72
N LYS A 133 0.67 -14.79 17.17
CA LYS A 133 2.05 -14.63 16.71
C LYS A 133 2.53 -15.94 16.10
N PRO A 134 2.12 -16.22 14.83
CA PRO A 134 2.64 -17.36 14.10
C PRO A 134 4.16 -17.26 13.93
N GLU A 135 4.80 -18.35 13.54
CA GLU A 135 6.21 -18.28 13.14
C GLU A 135 6.40 -17.26 12.04
N GLY A 136 7.44 -16.42 12.15
CA GLY A 136 7.74 -15.38 11.17
C GLY A 136 7.54 -13.94 11.66
N GLU A 137 7.40 -13.02 10.71
CA GLU A 137 7.41 -11.56 10.96
C GLU A 137 6.03 -10.91 10.85
N VAL A 138 4.95 -11.66 11.03
CA VAL A 138 3.59 -11.13 10.96
C VAL A 138 2.81 -11.48 12.22
N LEU A 139 2.19 -10.46 12.84
CA LEU A 139 1.18 -10.64 13.88
C LEU A 139 -0.21 -10.64 13.24
N ARG A 140 -1.10 -11.51 13.72
CA ARG A 140 -2.54 -11.40 13.49
C ARG A 140 -3.17 -10.82 14.74
N VAL A 141 -3.71 -9.61 14.63
CA VAL A 141 -4.28 -8.86 15.77
C VAL A 141 -5.77 -8.69 15.57
N ARG A 142 -6.57 -9.21 16.49
CA ARG A 142 -8.01 -8.97 16.52
C ARG A 142 -8.31 -7.80 17.44
N LEU A 143 -9.07 -6.86 16.91
CA LEU A 143 -9.48 -5.65 17.60
C LEU A 143 -11.01 -5.63 17.72
N ALA A 144 -11.52 -5.25 18.88
CA ALA A 144 -12.94 -5.11 19.13
C ALA A 144 -13.29 -3.68 19.56
N PRO A 145 -14.49 -3.16 19.21
CA PRO A 145 -14.94 -1.86 19.67
C PRO A 145 -15.03 -1.80 21.20
N VAL A 146 -14.53 -0.70 21.80
CA VAL A 146 -14.62 -0.48 23.25
C VAL A 146 -16.03 -0.05 23.64
N THR A 147 -16.69 0.73 22.82
CA THR A 147 -18.04 1.25 23.06
C THR A 147 -19.04 0.45 22.23
N ALA A 148 -20.06 -0.08 22.87
CA ALA A 148 -21.14 -0.78 22.18
C ALA A 148 -21.81 0.12 21.15
N GLY A 149 -21.93 -0.36 19.91
CA GLY A 149 -22.49 0.40 18.79
C GLY A 149 -21.50 1.32 18.05
N GLU A 150 -20.30 1.53 18.56
CA GLU A 150 -19.20 2.17 17.85
C GLU A 150 -18.37 1.10 17.14
N CYS A 151 -18.69 0.80 15.90
CA CYS A 151 -17.94 -0.19 15.11
C CYS A 151 -17.81 0.22 13.67
N PHE A 152 -16.93 -0.44 12.94
CA PHE A 152 -16.86 -0.35 11.49
C PHE A 152 -17.76 -1.40 10.80
N CYS A 153 -18.96 -1.65 11.36
CA CYS A 153 -19.86 -2.73 10.90
C CYS A 153 -20.23 -2.67 9.42
N GLU A 154 -20.11 -1.51 8.80
CA GLU A 154 -20.49 -1.27 7.40
C GLU A 154 -19.29 -1.18 6.46
N PHE A 155 -18.09 -1.61 6.89
CA PHE A 155 -16.97 -1.61 5.96
C PHE A 155 -17.16 -2.65 4.86
N SER A 156 -16.62 -2.36 3.69
CA SER A 156 -16.54 -3.32 2.58
C SER A 156 -15.23 -4.10 2.68
N PRO A 157 -15.23 -5.44 2.54
CA PRO A 157 -14.01 -6.23 2.45
C PRO A 157 -13.03 -5.66 1.45
N GLY A 158 -11.75 -5.62 1.84
CA GLY A 158 -10.67 -4.99 1.09
C GLY A 158 -10.37 -3.54 1.49
N GLN A 159 -11.21 -2.89 2.29
CA GLN A 159 -10.91 -1.59 2.88
C GLN A 159 -9.87 -1.70 4.00
N TYR A 160 -9.29 -0.56 4.38
CA TYR A 160 -8.29 -0.44 5.43
C TYR A 160 -8.70 0.58 6.49
N ILE A 161 -7.97 0.60 7.58
CA ILE A 161 -8.04 1.62 8.63
C ILE A 161 -6.66 2.26 8.84
N GLU A 162 -6.64 3.48 9.34
CA GLU A 162 -5.48 4.06 9.99
C GLU A 162 -5.55 3.75 11.48
N LEU A 163 -4.46 3.28 12.05
CA LEU A 163 -4.36 2.84 13.44
C LEU A 163 -3.20 3.55 14.14
N TRP A 164 -3.41 4.02 15.38
CA TRP A 164 -2.37 4.62 16.22
C TRP A 164 -2.63 4.42 17.71
N GLN A 165 -1.58 4.62 18.50
CA GLN A 165 -1.68 4.67 19.94
C GLN A 165 -2.29 6.01 20.38
N PRO A 166 -3.11 6.07 21.44
CA PRO A 166 -3.72 7.32 21.91
C PRO A 166 -2.70 8.42 22.23
N GLU A 167 -1.55 8.05 22.77
CA GLU A 167 -0.47 8.97 23.13
C GLU A 167 0.36 9.46 21.93
N SER A 168 0.14 8.87 20.74
CA SER A 168 0.95 9.09 19.54
C SER A 168 0.09 9.29 18.30
N SER A 169 -0.87 10.22 18.36
CA SER A 169 -1.88 10.44 17.30
C SER A 169 -1.30 10.80 15.92
N TYR A 170 -0.05 11.26 15.85
CA TYR A 170 0.68 11.55 14.61
C TYR A 170 1.46 10.34 14.05
N LEU A 171 1.49 9.21 14.75
CA LEU A 171 2.14 7.98 14.30
C LEU A 171 1.12 6.96 13.78
N SER A 172 0.19 7.41 12.93
CA SER A 172 -0.77 6.48 12.32
C SER A 172 -0.10 5.57 11.29
N ARG A 173 -0.64 4.34 11.18
CA ARG A 173 -0.26 3.38 10.14
C ARG A 173 -1.51 2.78 9.55
N SER A 174 -1.49 2.63 8.23
CA SER A 174 -2.59 2.02 7.49
C SER A 174 -2.48 0.50 7.52
N TYR A 175 -3.58 -0.16 7.85
CA TYR A 175 -3.70 -1.61 7.83
C TYR A 175 -4.99 -2.03 7.16
N SER A 176 -4.88 -2.89 6.15
CA SER A 176 -6.05 -3.52 5.52
C SER A 176 -6.75 -4.43 6.53
N ILE A 177 -8.09 -4.38 6.52
CA ILE A 177 -8.91 -5.29 7.33
C ILE A 177 -8.87 -6.66 6.67
N ALA A 178 -8.51 -7.68 7.44
CA ALA A 178 -8.25 -9.03 6.95
C ALA A 178 -9.44 -9.99 7.07
N ASN A 179 -10.57 -9.54 7.58
CA ASN A 179 -11.81 -10.32 7.71
C ASN A 179 -12.99 -9.63 7.02
N ALA A 180 -14.01 -10.39 6.65
CA ALA A 180 -15.31 -9.82 6.29
C ALA A 180 -16.00 -9.19 7.52
N PRO A 181 -16.99 -8.28 7.35
CA PRO A 181 -17.72 -7.70 8.45
C PRO A 181 -18.39 -8.77 9.33
N HIS A 182 -18.21 -8.67 10.64
CA HIS A 182 -18.86 -9.51 11.66
C HIS A 182 -19.86 -8.69 12.48
N CYS A 183 -20.87 -9.36 13.00
CA CYS A 183 -21.93 -8.71 13.78
C CYS A 183 -21.44 -8.10 15.11
N ASP A 184 -20.29 -8.56 15.63
CA ASP A 184 -19.64 -8.01 16.82
C ASP A 184 -18.79 -6.76 16.54
N GLY A 185 -18.67 -6.38 15.27
CA GLY A 185 -17.89 -5.22 14.82
C GLY A 185 -16.39 -5.38 14.96
N SER A 186 -15.90 -6.58 15.25
CA SER A 186 -14.47 -6.84 15.36
C SER A 186 -13.78 -6.85 13.98
N ILE A 187 -12.52 -6.44 13.98
CA ILE A 187 -11.65 -6.47 12.80
C ILE A 187 -10.36 -7.20 13.11
N THR A 188 -9.81 -7.83 12.10
CA THR A 188 -8.52 -8.51 12.18
C THR A 188 -7.52 -7.79 11.29
N LEU A 189 -6.31 -7.56 11.79
CA LEU A 189 -5.21 -6.92 11.07
C LEU A 189 -4.02 -7.87 10.98
N HIS A 190 -3.32 -7.82 9.85
CA HIS A 190 -2.04 -8.50 9.67
C HIS A 190 -0.92 -7.46 9.73
N ILE A 191 -0.16 -7.46 10.80
CA ILE A 191 0.90 -6.48 11.07
C ILE A 191 2.25 -7.13 10.81
N ARG A 192 2.93 -6.73 9.72
CA ARG A 192 4.28 -7.20 9.44
C ARG A 192 5.31 -6.35 10.18
N LYS A 193 6.32 -7.00 10.74
CA LYS A 193 7.49 -6.34 11.32
C LYS A 193 8.22 -5.55 10.24
N VAL A 194 8.54 -4.30 10.55
CA VAL A 194 9.31 -3.40 9.68
C VAL A 194 10.56 -2.98 10.43
N ASP A 195 11.72 -3.18 9.82
CA ASP A 195 13.00 -2.80 10.42
C ASP A 195 13.04 -1.30 10.70
N GLY A 196 13.34 -0.94 11.96
CA GLY A 196 13.32 0.44 12.43
C GLY A 196 11.93 1.10 12.44
N GLY A 197 10.84 0.35 12.28
CA GLY A 197 9.48 0.88 12.34
C GLY A 197 9.01 1.02 13.79
N ARG A 198 8.78 2.26 14.27
CA ARG A 198 8.37 2.54 15.66
C ARG A 198 7.07 1.83 16.07
N PHE A 199 6.04 1.91 15.23
CA PHE A 199 4.76 1.26 15.51
C PHE A 199 4.89 -0.26 15.53
N THR A 200 5.56 -0.84 14.53
CA THR A 200 5.69 -2.31 14.45
C THR A 200 6.61 -2.85 15.52
N GLN A 201 7.66 -2.10 15.93
CA GLN A 201 8.48 -2.48 17.08
C GLN A 201 7.61 -2.57 18.35
N TRP A 202 6.83 -1.53 18.64
CA TRP A 202 5.91 -1.57 19.78
C TRP A 202 4.89 -2.72 19.65
N ALA A 203 4.33 -2.93 18.44
CA ALA A 203 3.34 -4.00 18.23
C ALA A 203 3.90 -5.39 18.53
N PHE A 204 5.19 -5.63 18.23
CA PHE A 204 5.84 -6.92 18.46
C PHE A 204 6.38 -7.12 19.87
N GLU A 205 6.79 -6.03 20.53
CA GLU A 205 7.52 -6.08 21.82
C GLU A 205 6.67 -5.64 23.01
N GLY A 206 5.68 -4.75 22.79
CA GLY A 206 4.94 -4.10 23.88
C GLY A 206 3.43 -4.23 23.85
N MET A 207 2.81 -4.50 22.68
CA MET A 207 1.35 -4.60 22.58
C MET A 207 0.81 -5.79 23.39
N GLN A 208 -0.24 -5.54 24.16
CA GLN A 208 -0.89 -6.55 25.01
C GLN A 208 -2.41 -6.59 24.75
N VAL A 209 -3.01 -7.72 25.07
CA VAL A 209 -4.46 -7.86 25.12
C VAL A 209 -5.04 -6.86 26.14
N GLY A 210 -6.05 -6.11 25.73
CA GLY A 210 -6.65 -5.03 26.50
C GLY A 210 -6.12 -3.63 26.17
N ASP A 211 -5.00 -3.51 25.44
CA ASP A 211 -4.51 -2.21 24.97
C ASP A 211 -5.57 -1.52 24.10
N LYS A 212 -5.68 -0.21 24.26
CA LYS A 212 -6.62 0.61 23.48
C LYS A 212 -5.87 1.34 22.38
N LEU A 213 -6.44 1.33 21.19
CA LEU A 213 -5.93 1.97 20.00
C LEU A 213 -6.99 2.87 19.40
N GLN A 214 -6.57 3.98 18.81
CA GLN A 214 -7.45 4.80 18.00
C GLN A 214 -7.39 4.30 16.55
N ALA A 215 -8.55 4.20 15.93
CA ALA A 215 -8.68 3.77 14.55
C ALA A 215 -9.58 4.71 13.77
N ARG A 216 -9.16 5.08 12.58
CA ARG A 216 -9.93 5.90 11.64
C ARG A 216 -10.26 5.09 10.39
N GLY A 217 -11.51 5.07 9.99
CA GLY A 217 -11.96 4.33 8.80
C GLY A 217 -13.50 4.22 8.73
N PRO A 218 -14.00 3.35 7.84
CA PRO A 218 -13.23 2.57 6.84
C PRO A 218 -12.74 3.44 5.68
N LEU A 219 -11.57 3.13 5.14
CA LEU A 219 -10.91 3.84 4.05
C LEU A 219 -10.61 2.91 2.87
N GLY A 220 -10.38 3.48 1.69
CA GLY A 220 -9.99 2.74 0.50
C GLY A 220 -11.14 2.30 -0.39
N ALA A 221 -10.78 1.95 -1.63
CA ALA A 221 -11.71 1.61 -2.71
C ALA A 221 -11.42 0.23 -3.35
N PHE A 222 -10.54 -0.55 -2.75
CA PHE A 222 -10.23 -1.92 -3.16
C PHE A 222 -11.31 -2.88 -2.65
N THR A 223 -12.49 -2.83 -3.27
CA THR A 223 -13.67 -3.62 -2.86
C THR A 223 -14.18 -4.45 -4.01
N MET A 224 -14.95 -5.50 -3.70
CA MET A 224 -15.53 -6.37 -4.72
C MET A 224 -16.51 -5.58 -5.61
N ARG A 225 -16.26 -5.59 -6.92
CA ARG A 225 -17.08 -4.94 -7.95
C ARG A 225 -17.63 -5.92 -8.98
N SER A 226 -17.03 -7.10 -9.04
CA SER A 226 -17.39 -8.12 -10.01
C SER A 226 -18.73 -8.77 -9.68
N PRO A 227 -19.62 -8.99 -10.69
CA PRO A 227 -20.82 -9.80 -10.52
C PRO A 227 -20.51 -11.19 -9.94
N SER A 228 -21.45 -11.78 -9.21
CA SER A 228 -21.22 -13.02 -8.46
C SER A 228 -21.00 -14.27 -9.32
N ASP A 229 -21.37 -14.23 -10.60
CA ASP A 229 -21.18 -15.29 -11.58
C ASP A 229 -19.84 -15.23 -12.33
N VAL A 230 -19.12 -14.08 -12.24
CA VAL A 230 -17.81 -13.93 -12.90
C VAL A 230 -16.73 -14.62 -12.06
N PRO A 231 -15.94 -15.54 -12.64
CA PRO A 231 -14.83 -16.18 -11.92
C PRO A 231 -13.78 -15.18 -11.43
N LEU A 232 -13.08 -15.50 -10.34
CA LEU A 232 -12.06 -14.63 -9.74
C LEU A 232 -10.67 -15.24 -9.78
N LEU A 233 -9.70 -14.36 -10.00
CA LEU A 233 -8.29 -14.59 -9.67
C LEU A 233 -7.86 -13.57 -8.61
N LEU A 234 -7.53 -14.07 -7.43
CA LEU A 234 -7.03 -13.25 -6.33
C LEU A 234 -5.53 -13.49 -6.19
N VAL A 235 -4.77 -12.43 -6.08
CA VAL A 235 -3.31 -12.48 -6.02
C VAL A 235 -2.81 -11.70 -4.82
N ALA A 236 -2.04 -12.34 -3.96
CA ALA A 236 -1.50 -11.71 -2.77
C ALA A 236 0.02 -11.86 -2.68
N GLY A 237 0.72 -10.81 -2.28
CA GLY A 237 2.13 -10.85 -1.92
C GLY A 237 2.33 -10.45 -0.46
N GLY A 238 2.96 -11.33 0.32
CA GLY A 238 3.19 -11.05 1.74
C GLY A 238 1.90 -10.76 2.51
N THR A 239 1.85 -9.64 3.24
CA THR A 239 0.67 -9.18 3.96
C THR A 239 -0.43 -8.61 3.06
N GLY A 240 -0.22 -8.54 1.74
CA GLY A 240 -1.29 -8.34 0.76
C GLY A 240 -2.39 -9.39 0.83
N LEU A 241 -2.14 -10.48 1.53
CA LEU A 241 -3.19 -11.44 1.87
C LEU A 241 -4.33 -10.78 2.68
N ALA A 242 -4.08 -9.80 3.53
CA ALA A 242 -5.11 -9.24 4.41
C ALA A 242 -6.38 -8.78 3.66
N PRO A 243 -6.33 -7.83 2.72
CA PRO A 243 -7.53 -7.40 1.99
C PRO A 243 -8.09 -8.52 1.09
N VAL A 244 -7.22 -9.36 0.54
CA VAL A 244 -7.63 -10.51 -0.29
C VAL A 244 -8.39 -11.54 0.54
N LEU A 245 -7.95 -11.81 1.76
CA LEU A 245 -8.62 -12.74 2.69
C LEU A 245 -10.03 -12.25 3.04
N ALA A 246 -10.19 -10.95 3.31
CA ALA A 246 -11.49 -10.35 3.56
C ALA A 246 -12.46 -10.51 2.36
N LEU A 247 -11.96 -10.30 1.14
CA LEU A 247 -12.73 -10.54 -0.09
C LEU A 247 -13.13 -12.02 -0.21
N LEU A 248 -12.20 -12.94 0.04
CA LEU A 248 -12.46 -14.38 -0.02
C LEU A 248 -13.50 -14.82 1.03
N GLU A 249 -13.40 -14.34 2.27
CA GLU A 249 -14.38 -14.64 3.33
C GLU A 249 -15.78 -14.21 2.94
N GLN A 250 -15.91 -13.01 2.39
CA GLN A 250 -17.18 -12.53 1.88
C GLN A 250 -17.73 -13.44 0.77
N GLN A 251 -16.88 -13.77 -0.21
CA GLN A 251 -17.32 -14.61 -1.33
C GLN A 251 -17.65 -16.04 -0.91
N ALA A 252 -16.90 -16.62 0.01
CA ALA A 252 -17.21 -17.93 0.57
C ALA A 252 -18.57 -17.98 1.29
N SER A 253 -19.04 -16.84 1.79
CA SER A 253 -20.34 -16.73 2.45
C SER A 253 -21.48 -16.47 1.46
N PHE A 254 -21.29 -15.58 0.48
CA PHE A 254 -22.34 -15.15 -0.44
C PHE A 254 -22.42 -15.98 -1.73
N ALA A 255 -21.29 -16.49 -2.21
CA ALA A 255 -21.20 -17.23 -3.47
C ALA A 255 -20.24 -18.42 -3.36
N PRO A 256 -20.49 -19.41 -2.49
CA PRO A 256 -19.53 -20.50 -2.18
C PRO A 256 -19.22 -21.40 -3.38
N LYS A 257 -20.05 -21.38 -4.43
CA LYS A 257 -19.83 -22.14 -5.68
C LYS A 257 -19.10 -21.33 -6.75
N ARG A 258 -18.75 -20.07 -6.48
CA ARG A 258 -18.01 -19.22 -7.42
C ARG A 258 -16.63 -19.83 -7.69
N ASP A 259 -16.25 -19.93 -8.96
CA ASP A 259 -14.90 -20.35 -9.34
C ASP A 259 -13.88 -19.27 -8.89
N MET A 260 -13.05 -19.60 -7.93
CA MET A 260 -12.06 -18.71 -7.35
C MET A 260 -10.69 -19.37 -7.32
N VAL A 261 -9.68 -18.60 -7.68
CA VAL A 261 -8.28 -19.01 -7.55
C VAL A 261 -7.56 -17.97 -6.72
N LEU A 262 -6.90 -18.39 -5.65
CA LEU A 262 -5.96 -17.57 -4.89
C LEU A 262 -4.53 -17.99 -5.27
N ILE A 263 -3.68 -17.01 -5.61
CA ILE A 263 -2.23 -17.18 -5.64
C ILE A 263 -1.65 -16.31 -4.52
N TRP A 264 -0.98 -16.93 -3.54
CA TRP A 264 -0.32 -16.21 -2.47
C TRP A 264 1.17 -16.46 -2.48
N GLY A 265 1.96 -15.38 -2.66
CA GLY A 265 3.41 -15.41 -2.77
C GLY A 265 4.11 -15.05 -1.47
N MET A 266 5.09 -15.88 -1.07
CA MET A 266 6.01 -15.67 0.04
C MET A 266 7.45 -16.00 -0.35
N ARG A 267 8.42 -15.51 0.42
CA ARG A 267 9.83 -15.80 0.16
C ARG A 267 10.22 -17.21 0.60
N GLN A 268 9.72 -17.64 1.76
CA GLN A 268 10.01 -18.94 2.35
C GLN A 268 8.70 -19.59 2.79
N GLU A 269 8.70 -20.92 2.90
CA GLU A 269 7.52 -21.70 3.30
C GLU A 269 7.06 -21.34 4.74
N ALA A 270 8.00 -21.11 5.65
CA ALA A 270 7.71 -20.70 7.03
C ALA A 270 7.04 -19.32 7.14
N ASP A 271 7.09 -18.50 6.08
CA ASP A 271 6.45 -17.18 6.09
C ASP A 271 4.93 -17.24 5.88
N PHE A 272 4.37 -18.40 5.50
CA PHE A 272 2.92 -18.56 5.34
C PHE A 272 2.19 -18.58 6.70
N TYR A 273 1.80 -17.44 7.17
CA TYR A 273 1.29 -17.19 8.53
C TYR A 273 -0.23 -17.40 8.73
N ALA A 274 -1.00 -17.71 7.68
CA ALA A 274 -2.47 -17.81 7.72
C ALA A 274 -3.01 -19.08 7.02
N LEU A 275 -2.27 -20.18 7.10
CA LEU A 275 -2.65 -21.45 6.45
C LEU A 275 -3.95 -22.02 7.05
N ASP A 276 -4.15 -21.86 8.35
CA ASP A 276 -5.36 -22.23 9.08
C ASP A 276 -6.62 -21.55 8.52
N SER A 277 -6.53 -20.25 8.31
CA SER A 277 -7.62 -19.45 7.73
C SER A 277 -7.93 -19.88 6.29
N LEU A 278 -6.90 -20.12 5.48
CA LEU A 278 -7.06 -20.57 4.10
C LEU A 278 -7.66 -21.99 4.02
N GLN A 279 -7.26 -22.90 4.90
CA GLN A 279 -7.85 -24.24 4.98
C GLN A 279 -9.33 -24.19 5.38
N ALA A 280 -9.66 -23.36 6.35
CA ALA A 280 -11.05 -23.15 6.76
C ALA A 280 -11.92 -22.56 5.62
N LEU A 281 -11.36 -21.64 4.82
CA LEU A 281 -12.04 -21.09 3.64
C LEU A 281 -12.24 -22.14 2.54
N ALA A 282 -11.21 -22.94 2.23
CA ALA A 282 -11.31 -24.00 1.25
C ALA A 282 -12.40 -25.03 1.60
N ALA A 283 -12.56 -25.33 2.90
CA ALA A 283 -13.64 -26.21 3.38
C ALA A 283 -15.04 -25.61 3.18
N ARG A 284 -15.18 -24.28 3.25
CA ARG A 284 -16.46 -23.56 3.08
C ARG A 284 -16.78 -23.23 1.62
N ALA A 285 -15.76 -23.11 0.78
CA ALA A 285 -15.89 -22.78 -0.64
C ALA A 285 -15.16 -23.86 -1.49
N PRO A 286 -15.79 -24.98 -1.81
CA PRO A 286 -15.14 -26.11 -2.51
C PRO A 286 -14.63 -25.77 -3.92
N SER A 287 -15.10 -24.66 -4.50
CA SER A 287 -14.61 -24.18 -5.80
C SER A 287 -13.37 -23.27 -5.70
N LEU A 288 -12.88 -23.00 -4.48
CA LEU A 288 -11.68 -22.21 -4.24
C LEU A 288 -10.43 -23.10 -4.42
N ARG A 289 -9.59 -22.74 -5.38
CA ARG A 289 -8.23 -23.29 -5.51
C ARG A 289 -7.24 -22.34 -4.85
N ILE A 290 -6.31 -22.88 -4.05
CA ILE A 290 -5.28 -22.09 -3.37
C ILE A 290 -3.91 -22.56 -3.85
N ILE A 291 -3.15 -21.64 -4.41
CA ILE A 291 -1.78 -21.85 -4.89
C ILE A 291 -0.85 -21.00 -4.00
N LEU A 292 0.07 -21.68 -3.33
CA LEU A 292 1.10 -21.07 -2.50
C LEU A 292 2.38 -20.99 -3.31
N ALA A 293 2.78 -19.79 -3.72
CA ALA A 293 4.01 -19.56 -4.47
C ALA A 293 5.15 -19.23 -3.51
N VAL A 294 6.25 -19.99 -3.56
CA VAL A 294 7.38 -19.81 -2.64
C VAL A 294 8.70 -19.74 -3.40
N GLU A 295 9.44 -18.64 -3.25
CA GLU A 295 10.68 -18.40 -3.98
C GLU A 295 11.79 -19.37 -3.56
N LYS A 296 11.94 -19.62 -2.26
CA LYS A 296 12.97 -20.47 -1.67
C LYS A 296 12.35 -21.73 -1.07
N LEU A 297 11.94 -22.64 -1.93
CA LEU A 297 11.44 -23.95 -1.52
C LEU A 297 12.63 -24.88 -1.32
N GLN A 298 12.75 -25.40 -0.08
CA GLN A 298 13.66 -26.49 0.28
C GLN A 298 12.88 -27.80 0.37
N ASP A 299 12.83 -28.42 1.53
CA ASP A 299 12.03 -29.63 1.75
C ASP A 299 10.60 -29.21 2.14
N PRO A 300 9.57 -29.44 1.29
CA PRO A 300 8.24 -28.96 1.55
C PRO A 300 7.62 -29.63 2.78
N VAL A 301 7.15 -28.82 3.72
CA VAL A 301 6.49 -29.26 4.95
C VAL A 301 4.96 -29.12 4.83
N ILE A 302 4.47 -28.16 4.03
CA ILE A 302 3.05 -27.97 3.83
C ILE A 302 2.49 -29.13 3.01
N SER A 303 1.69 -29.96 3.67
CA SER A 303 0.97 -31.06 3.04
C SER A 303 -0.52 -30.91 3.32
N SER A 304 -1.29 -30.46 2.34
CA SER A 304 -2.75 -30.34 2.44
C SER A 304 -3.37 -30.53 1.05
N PRO A 305 -4.43 -31.30 0.91
CA PRO A 305 -5.11 -31.49 -0.37
C PRO A 305 -5.75 -30.20 -0.91
N ALA A 306 -5.97 -29.21 -0.06
CA ALA A 306 -6.58 -27.91 -0.44
C ALA A 306 -5.53 -26.86 -0.84
N LEU A 307 -4.24 -27.09 -0.55
CA LEU A 307 -3.17 -26.12 -0.74
C LEU A 307 -2.14 -26.67 -1.74
N HIS A 308 -1.97 -26.02 -2.87
CA HIS A 308 -1.01 -26.41 -3.91
C HIS A 308 0.25 -25.56 -3.80
N LEU A 309 1.36 -26.18 -3.38
CA LEU A 309 2.65 -25.51 -3.26
C LEU A 309 3.36 -25.48 -4.62
N VAL A 310 3.80 -24.29 -5.04
CA VAL A 310 4.54 -24.07 -6.29
C VAL A 310 5.84 -23.32 -5.97
N LYS A 311 6.96 -23.86 -6.47
CA LYS A 311 8.25 -23.18 -6.36
C LYS A 311 8.31 -22.03 -7.37
N GLY A 312 8.64 -20.84 -6.89
CA GLY A 312 8.79 -19.63 -7.69
C GLY A 312 7.98 -18.47 -7.15
N SER A 313 7.91 -17.42 -7.94
CA SER A 313 7.15 -16.21 -7.66
C SER A 313 5.64 -16.40 -7.96
N VAL A 314 4.85 -15.39 -7.62
CA VAL A 314 3.45 -15.30 -8.03
C VAL A 314 3.28 -15.41 -9.56
N LEU A 315 4.23 -14.85 -10.32
CA LEU A 315 4.20 -14.91 -11.79
C LEU A 315 4.52 -16.31 -12.31
N ASP A 316 5.43 -17.02 -11.67
CA ASP A 316 5.72 -18.41 -12.03
C ASP A 316 4.47 -19.28 -11.80
N ALA A 317 3.78 -19.07 -10.68
CA ALA A 317 2.51 -19.76 -10.40
C ALA A 317 1.42 -19.41 -11.42
N LEU A 318 1.29 -18.12 -11.80
CA LEU A 318 0.35 -17.67 -12.83
C LEU A 318 0.66 -18.28 -14.22
N THR A 319 1.93 -18.42 -14.54
CA THR A 319 2.35 -18.94 -15.86
C THR A 319 2.33 -20.46 -15.94
N SER A 320 2.46 -21.14 -14.80
CA SER A 320 2.41 -22.61 -14.74
C SER A 320 1.03 -23.20 -14.98
N ASP A 321 -0.04 -22.39 -14.77
CA ASP A 321 -1.41 -22.78 -15.05
C ASP A 321 -1.91 -22.12 -16.35
N PRO A 322 -2.01 -22.84 -17.47
CA PRO A 322 -2.43 -22.27 -18.75
C PRO A 322 -3.90 -21.79 -18.76
N THR A 323 -4.69 -22.16 -17.75
CA THR A 323 -6.07 -21.69 -17.60
C THR A 323 -6.17 -20.28 -16.99
N LEU A 324 -5.06 -19.74 -16.48
CA LEU A 324 -5.00 -18.44 -15.84
C LEU A 324 -4.41 -17.36 -16.77
N PRO A 325 -4.91 -16.13 -16.70
CA PRO A 325 -6.05 -15.68 -15.89
C PRO A 325 -7.42 -16.05 -16.48
N GLY A 326 -7.51 -16.49 -17.73
CA GLY A 326 -8.76 -16.82 -18.41
C GLY A 326 -9.75 -15.63 -18.42
N GLN A 327 -11.03 -15.90 -18.22
CA GLN A 327 -12.08 -14.90 -18.17
C GLN A 327 -12.35 -14.39 -16.73
N ARG A 328 -11.37 -14.46 -15.83
CA ARG A 328 -11.49 -14.04 -14.42
C ARG A 328 -11.31 -12.55 -14.25
N ASP A 329 -12.04 -11.97 -13.33
CA ASP A 329 -11.68 -10.66 -12.78
C ASP A 329 -10.57 -10.82 -11.74
N ILE A 330 -9.65 -9.87 -11.71
CA ILE A 330 -8.38 -10.00 -11.01
C ILE A 330 -8.33 -8.97 -9.88
N TYR A 331 -8.10 -9.46 -8.66
CA TYR A 331 -7.90 -8.64 -7.47
C TYR A 331 -6.52 -8.96 -6.90
N ALA A 332 -5.63 -7.98 -6.94
CA ALA A 332 -4.24 -8.18 -6.54
C ALA A 332 -3.83 -7.17 -5.46
N ALA A 333 -3.18 -7.64 -4.39
CA ALA A 333 -2.68 -6.77 -3.34
C ALA A 333 -1.28 -7.21 -2.87
N GLY A 334 -0.39 -6.22 -2.64
CA GLY A 334 0.96 -6.51 -2.20
C GLY A 334 2.00 -5.48 -2.62
N PRO A 335 3.29 -5.87 -2.60
CA PRO A 335 4.40 -4.97 -2.90
C PRO A 335 4.33 -4.39 -4.32
N PRO A 336 4.71 -3.10 -4.49
CA PRO A 336 4.66 -2.42 -5.79
C PRO A 336 5.40 -3.15 -6.91
N VAL A 337 6.53 -3.79 -6.59
CA VAL A 337 7.32 -4.55 -7.58
C VAL A 337 6.51 -5.71 -8.14
N MET A 338 5.93 -6.53 -7.27
CA MET A 338 5.09 -7.66 -7.66
C MET A 338 3.90 -7.22 -8.52
N LEU A 339 3.23 -6.14 -8.12
CA LEU A 339 2.05 -5.64 -8.84
C LEU A 339 2.40 -5.08 -10.22
N ARG A 340 3.55 -4.42 -10.36
CA ARG A 340 4.02 -3.95 -11.69
C ARG A 340 4.31 -5.12 -12.62
N GLU A 341 5.03 -6.12 -12.13
CA GLU A 341 5.34 -7.34 -12.91
C GLU A 341 4.06 -8.09 -13.30
N LEU A 342 3.13 -8.22 -12.36
CA LEU A 342 1.82 -8.82 -12.63
C LEU A 342 1.05 -8.01 -13.69
N ALA A 343 1.02 -6.67 -13.59
CA ALA A 343 0.37 -5.82 -14.57
C ALA A 343 0.94 -6.00 -15.97
N HIS A 344 2.29 -6.05 -16.11
CA HIS A 344 2.95 -6.32 -17.38
C HIS A 344 2.59 -7.72 -17.93
N ALA A 345 2.58 -8.73 -17.07
CA ALA A 345 2.23 -10.09 -17.47
C ALA A 345 0.75 -10.24 -17.92
N LEU A 346 -0.16 -9.47 -17.32
CA LEU A 346 -1.57 -9.43 -17.70
C LEU A 346 -1.80 -8.63 -18.99
N ASP A 347 -1.08 -7.54 -19.18
CA ASP A 347 -1.11 -6.75 -20.41
C ASP A 347 -0.61 -7.56 -21.61
N ALA A 348 0.50 -8.29 -21.43
CA ALA A 348 1.01 -9.20 -22.45
C ALA A 348 0.03 -10.33 -22.83
N ARG A 349 -0.93 -10.64 -21.96
CA ARG A 349 -2.04 -11.58 -22.22
C ARG A 349 -3.33 -10.91 -22.67
N ALA A 350 -3.28 -9.62 -23.00
CA ALA A 350 -4.40 -8.80 -23.45
C ALA A 350 -5.61 -8.81 -22.48
N VAL A 351 -5.36 -8.89 -21.18
CA VAL A 351 -6.41 -8.79 -20.16
C VAL A 351 -6.90 -7.35 -20.09
N ALA A 352 -8.20 -7.15 -20.21
CA ALA A 352 -8.80 -5.82 -20.17
C ALA A 352 -8.56 -5.14 -18.82
N LYS A 353 -8.11 -3.89 -18.82
CA LYS A 353 -7.79 -3.13 -17.59
C LYS A 353 -8.98 -2.96 -16.65
N SER A 354 -10.21 -2.95 -17.19
CA SER A 354 -11.46 -2.89 -16.41
C SER A 354 -11.69 -4.12 -15.52
N ARG A 355 -10.99 -5.22 -15.79
CA ARG A 355 -11.04 -6.47 -15.02
C ARG A 355 -9.93 -6.58 -13.98
N ILE A 356 -9.06 -5.59 -13.89
CA ILE A 356 -7.87 -5.63 -13.03
C ILE A 356 -8.04 -4.59 -11.93
N HIS A 357 -8.05 -5.03 -10.70
CA HIS A 357 -8.13 -4.21 -9.49
C HIS A 357 -6.88 -4.48 -8.64
N MET A 358 -6.14 -3.42 -8.32
CA MET A 358 -4.87 -3.55 -7.59
C MET A 358 -4.83 -2.62 -6.40
N ASP A 359 -4.30 -3.13 -5.28
CA ASP A 359 -4.01 -2.37 -4.08
C ASP A 359 -2.52 -2.50 -3.74
N SER A 360 -1.81 -1.38 -3.83
CA SER A 360 -0.36 -1.34 -3.65
C SER A 360 -0.02 -0.75 -2.30
N PHE A 361 0.63 -1.54 -1.47
CA PHE A 361 1.20 -1.07 -0.23
C PHE A 361 2.55 -1.72 -0.02
N GLY A 362 3.47 -0.94 0.40
CA GLY A 362 4.82 -1.35 0.67
C GLY A 362 5.55 -0.29 1.46
N VAL A 363 6.58 -0.71 2.08
CA VAL A 363 7.50 0.15 2.82
C VAL A 363 8.39 0.87 1.84
#